data_819e0c3799000b84f4deaa7b63f2fc3c
#
_entry.id   819e0c3799000b84f4deaa7b63f2fc3c
#
_cell.length_a   1.000
_cell.length_b   1.000
_cell.length_c   1.000
_cell.angle_alpha   90.00
_cell.angle_beta   90.00
_cell.angle_gamma   90.00
#
_symmetry.space_group_name_H-M   'P 1'
#
loop_
_entity.id
_entity.type
_entity.pdbx_description
1 polymer ?
#
loop_
_entity_poly.entity_id
_entity_poly.type
_entity_poly.pdbx_seq_one_letter_code
_entity_poly.pdbx_strand_id
1 'polypeptide(L)'
;MRIAVDFTAGVRQPAGVGRYTRGLVRALATAADVDGEDHSLTLLWSGPKRIPLPENWPGVSTRRLPLDERWMTVALQRLRLPFPTDLYAGGADIFYSSDFALAPRWRAPGVVTIHDLSYVLFPDTHFPPLRRYLETTVPRSVRAASLVLADSEQTRRDVIEHLGADPAKVLTVLSAPDDVFKPATKESIEVVQAKWNVGGDYVISVGTIQPRKNLPVIFDALCRLPDSVRMVHVGRPGWLCDPIFEALERSGVNDRVTILSGVDDQDLAALYGGAVACVFPSLYEGFGLPCVEAMACGVPVIASHAGSLSEVVQDAGIIVDPFDSEAIAIGVRRLMEDREFRSDLIVRGHLQAASFRWEESGRKVLEAFKGIVGR
;
A
#
# COMPACT_ATOMS: atom_id res chain seq x y z
N MET A 1 -10.26 26.27 -6.16
CA MET A 1 -8.85 25.83 -6.31
C MET A 1 -8.77 24.71 -7.36
N ARG A 2 -7.83 24.79 -8.31
CA ARG A 2 -7.62 23.79 -9.36
C ARG A 2 -6.48 22.87 -8.93
N ILE A 3 -6.77 21.57 -8.77
CA ILE A 3 -5.83 20.56 -8.34
C ILE A 3 -5.51 19.64 -9.53
N ALA A 4 -4.26 19.57 -9.95
CA ALA A 4 -3.81 18.59 -10.93
C ALA A 4 -3.12 17.43 -10.21
N VAL A 5 -3.46 16.19 -10.57
CA VAL A 5 -2.95 14.97 -9.94
C VAL A 5 -2.31 14.07 -10.97
N ASP A 6 -1.06 13.65 -10.75
CA ASP A 6 -0.52 12.49 -11.46
C ASP A 6 -1.16 11.22 -10.90
N PHE A 7 -2.08 10.68 -11.66
CA PHE A 7 -2.88 9.49 -11.33
C PHE A 7 -2.38 8.21 -12.00
N THR A 8 -1.18 8.24 -12.57
CA THR A 8 -0.61 7.11 -13.32
C THR A 8 -0.54 5.83 -12.49
N ALA A 9 -0.11 5.91 -11.22
CA ALA A 9 -0.09 4.78 -10.30
C ALA A 9 -1.48 4.19 -10.04
N GLY A 10 -2.50 5.05 -9.90
CA GLY A 10 -3.90 4.63 -9.71
C GLY A 10 -4.45 3.81 -10.87
N VAL A 11 -3.93 4.03 -12.09
CA VAL A 11 -4.35 3.31 -13.31
C VAL A 11 -3.57 2.01 -13.51
N ARG A 12 -2.27 2.03 -13.23
CA ARG A 12 -1.35 0.96 -13.65
C ARG A 12 -1.03 -0.06 -12.57
N GLN A 13 -1.13 0.35 -11.30
CA GLN A 13 -0.79 -0.49 -10.17
C GLN A 13 -2.05 -1.01 -9.47
N PRO A 14 -2.35 -2.32 -9.53
CA PRO A 14 -3.56 -2.88 -8.92
C PRO A 14 -3.50 -2.88 -7.40
N ALA A 15 -2.31 -2.95 -6.79
CA ALA A 15 -2.11 -3.08 -5.34
C ALA A 15 -1.19 -1.98 -4.79
N GLY A 16 -1.04 -1.90 -3.48
CA GLY A 16 -0.12 -0.98 -2.79
C GLY A 16 -0.32 0.47 -3.18
N VAL A 17 0.70 1.08 -3.81
CA VAL A 17 0.69 2.49 -4.24
C VAL A 17 -0.54 2.84 -5.09
N GLY A 18 -0.98 1.94 -5.98
CA GLY A 18 -2.18 2.18 -6.78
C GLY A 18 -3.46 2.22 -5.95
N ARG A 19 -3.61 1.38 -4.91
CA ARG A 19 -4.73 1.44 -3.96
C ARG A 19 -4.71 2.75 -3.17
N TYR A 20 -3.56 3.10 -2.62
CA TYR A 20 -3.38 4.40 -1.95
C TYR A 20 -3.80 5.56 -2.86
N THR A 21 -3.27 5.60 -4.09
CA THR A 21 -3.59 6.66 -5.04
C THR A 21 -5.09 6.76 -5.32
N ARG A 22 -5.76 5.62 -5.57
CA ARG A 22 -7.21 5.60 -5.82
C ARG A 22 -8.01 6.03 -4.59
N GLY A 23 -7.68 5.50 -3.42
CA GLY A 23 -8.36 5.80 -2.16
C GLY A 23 -8.23 7.28 -1.78
N LEU A 24 -7.00 7.80 -1.74
CA LEU A 24 -6.75 9.19 -1.36
C LEU A 24 -7.33 10.19 -2.37
N VAL A 25 -7.18 9.94 -3.69
CA VAL A 25 -7.69 10.87 -4.70
C VAL A 25 -9.22 10.88 -4.72
N ARG A 26 -9.88 9.72 -4.52
CA ARG A 26 -11.33 9.65 -4.33
C ARG A 26 -11.77 10.48 -3.12
N ALA A 27 -11.11 10.28 -1.99
CA ALA A 27 -11.42 11.00 -0.75
C ALA A 27 -11.17 12.51 -0.86
N LEU A 28 -10.09 12.90 -1.55
CA LEU A 28 -9.80 14.30 -1.85
C LEU A 28 -10.89 14.92 -2.74
N ALA A 29 -11.37 14.21 -3.78
CA ALA A 29 -12.45 14.67 -4.63
C ALA A 29 -13.76 14.84 -3.84
N THR A 30 -14.09 13.87 -2.98
CA THR A 30 -15.27 13.96 -2.09
C THR A 30 -15.14 15.12 -1.10
N ALA A 31 -13.97 15.29 -0.48
CA ALA A 31 -13.73 16.40 0.43
C ALA A 31 -13.88 17.77 -0.27
N ALA A 32 -13.37 17.87 -1.50
CA ALA A 32 -13.46 19.08 -2.33
C ALA A 32 -14.90 19.42 -2.74
N ASP A 33 -15.75 18.41 -2.98
CA ASP A 33 -17.16 18.59 -3.32
C ASP A 33 -17.99 19.08 -2.11
N VAL A 34 -17.67 18.57 -0.92
CA VAL A 34 -18.40 18.89 0.33
C VAL A 34 -17.92 20.20 0.96
N ASP A 35 -16.73 20.69 0.63
CA ASP A 35 -16.12 21.87 1.23
C ASP A 35 -16.90 23.19 0.99
N GLY A 36 -17.76 23.22 -0.03
CA GLY A 36 -18.58 24.39 -0.35
C GLY A 36 -17.87 25.50 -1.13
N GLU A 37 -16.58 25.32 -1.46
CA GLU A 37 -15.82 26.20 -2.32
C GLU A 37 -15.73 25.61 -3.75
N ASP A 38 -15.41 26.46 -4.74
CA ASP A 38 -15.22 26.00 -6.13
C ASP A 38 -13.85 25.31 -6.27
N HIS A 39 -13.86 23.98 -6.15
CA HIS A 39 -12.69 23.12 -6.38
C HIS A 39 -12.88 22.26 -7.63
N SER A 40 -11.79 22.01 -8.36
CA SER A 40 -11.78 21.10 -9.48
C SER A 40 -10.52 20.23 -9.48
N LEU A 41 -10.66 18.94 -9.79
CA LEU A 41 -9.56 18.01 -9.92
C LEU A 41 -9.36 17.63 -11.39
N THR A 42 -8.10 17.66 -11.85
CA THR A 42 -7.72 17.13 -13.17
C THR A 42 -6.74 15.98 -12.98
N LEU A 43 -7.17 14.76 -13.31
CA LEU A 43 -6.33 13.57 -13.23
C LEU A 43 -5.54 13.41 -14.52
N LEU A 44 -4.22 13.37 -14.40
CA LEU A 44 -3.30 13.07 -15.49
C LEU A 44 -2.81 11.64 -15.39
N TRP A 45 -2.77 10.92 -16.50
CA TRP A 45 -2.23 9.56 -16.47
C TRP A 45 -1.46 9.19 -17.75
N SER A 46 -0.48 8.32 -17.59
CA SER A 46 0.20 7.61 -18.67
C SER A 46 -0.29 6.16 -18.75
N GLY A 47 -0.63 5.68 -19.94
CA GLY A 47 -1.07 4.29 -20.08
C GLY A 47 -2.20 4.08 -21.08
N PRO A 48 -3.08 3.08 -20.85
CA PRO A 48 -4.14 2.71 -21.80
C PRO A 48 -5.09 3.88 -22.07
N LYS A 49 -5.76 3.86 -23.23
CA LYS A 49 -6.62 4.96 -23.68
C LYS A 49 -7.86 5.17 -22.82
N ARG A 50 -8.33 4.14 -22.14
CA ARG A 50 -9.49 4.21 -21.23
C ARG A 50 -9.06 3.85 -19.81
N ILE A 51 -9.45 4.67 -18.85
CA ILE A 51 -9.35 4.37 -17.43
C ILE A 51 -10.75 3.88 -17.00
N PRO A 52 -10.85 2.79 -16.24
CA PRO A 52 -12.06 2.51 -15.48
C PRO A 52 -12.07 3.49 -14.29
N LEU A 53 -12.42 4.75 -14.53
CA LEU A 53 -12.81 5.64 -13.44
C LEU A 53 -14.24 5.27 -13.06
N PRO A 54 -14.56 5.20 -11.77
CA PRO A 54 -15.94 5.17 -11.33
C PRO A 54 -16.70 6.36 -11.97
N GLU A 55 -17.88 6.11 -12.53
CA GLU A 55 -18.64 7.11 -13.29
C GLU A 55 -19.05 8.36 -12.48
N ASN A 56 -18.82 8.41 -11.16
CA ASN A 56 -19.37 9.39 -10.23
C ASN A 56 -18.34 10.06 -9.31
N TRP A 57 -17.26 10.60 -9.87
CA TRP A 57 -16.38 11.47 -9.09
C TRP A 57 -16.75 12.94 -9.39
N PRO A 58 -17.43 13.65 -8.47
CA PRO A 58 -17.87 15.02 -8.72
C PRO A 58 -16.66 15.95 -8.91
N GLY A 59 -16.77 16.89 -9.84
CA GLY A 59 -15.72 17.88 -10.09
C GLY A 59 -14.41 17.35 -10.68
N VAL A 60 -14.38 16.08 -11.14
CA VAL A 60 -13.17 15.44 -11.66
C VAL A 60 -13.16 15.41 -13.19
N SER A 61 -12.11 15.96 -13.76
CA SER A 61 -11.77 15.84 -15.19
C SER A 61 -10.54 14.96 -15.38
N THR A 62 -10.36 14.43 -16.59
CA THR A 62 -9.25 13.52 -16.87
C THR A 62 -8.53 13.91 -18.17
N ARG A 63 -7.18 13.79 -18.17
CA ARG A 63 -6.36 14.00 -19.36
C ARG A 63 -5.26 12.94 -19.46
N ARG A 64 -5.19 12.28 -20.59
CA ARG A 64 -4.10 11.33 -20.87
C ARG A 64 -2.84 12.08 -21.27
N LEU A 65 -1.71 11.71 -20.65
CA LEU A 65 -0.39 12.22 -21.04
C LEU A 65 0.01 11.68 -22.43
N PRO A 66 0.80 12.43 -23.21
CA PRO A 66 1.07 12.13 -24.61
C PRO A 66 1.92 10.88 -24.82
N LEU A 67 2.72 10.49 -23.81
CA LEU A 67 3.62 9.35 -23.85
C LEU A 67 3.22 8.29 -22.84
N ASP A 68 3.62 7.05 -23.09
CA ASP A 68 3.51 5.98 -22.09
C ASP A 68 4.47 6.22 -20.91
N GLU A 69 4.16 5.63 -19.75
CA GLU A 69 4.88 5.83 -18.48
C GLU A 69 6.39 5.68 -18.63
N ARG A 70 6.85 4.64 -19.35
CA ARG A 70 8.28 4.41 -19.58
C ARG A 70 8.94 5.63 -20.27
N TRP A 71 8.31 6.14 -21.31
CA TRP A 71 8.81 7.29 -22.04
C TRP A 71 8.62 8.60 -21.28
N MET A 72 7.55 8.73 -20.51
CA MET A 72 7.39 9.86 -19.58
C MET A 72 8.48 9.85 -18.51
N THR A 73 8.78 8.70 -17.91
CA THR A 73 9.88 8.57 -16.93
C THR A 73 11.24 8.93 -17.58
N VAL A 74 11.51 8.44 -18.78
CA VAL A 74 12.75 8.80 -19.50
C VAL A 74 12.79 10.30 -19.78
N ALA A 75 11.74 10.87 -20.34
CA ALA A 75 11.67 12.28 -20.70
C ALA A 75 11.78 13.20 -19.47
N LEU A 76 10.98 12.96 -18.45
CA LEU A 76 10.83 13.87 -17.31
C LEU A 76 11.88 13.65 -16.23
N GLN A 77 12.24 12.40 -15.93
CA GLN A 77 13.10 12.07 -14.80
C GLN A 77 14.56 11.86 -15.20
N ARG A 78 14.83 11.23 -16.37
CA ARG A 78 16.19 10.98 -16.85
C ARG A 78 16.74 12.13 -17.70
N LEU A 79 16.01 12.52 -18.73
CA LEU A 79 16.40 13.60 -19.64
C LEU A 79 16.06 15.00 -19.10
N ARG A 80 15.21 15.07 -18.06
CA ARG A 80 14.79 16.32 -17.41
C ARG A 80 14.21 17.33 -18.40
N LEU A 81 13.46 16.85 -19.38
CA LEU A 81 12.80 17.74 -20.31
C LEU A 81 11.81 18.64 -19.54
N PRO A 82 11.81 19.95 -19.81
CA PRO A 82 10.92 20.89 -19.14
C PRO A 82 9.49 20.76 -19.68
N PHE A 83 8.78 19.73 -19.22
CA PHE A 83 7.37 19.55 -19.59
C PHE A 83 6.49 20.13 -18.49
N PRO A 84 5.78 21.22 -18.72
CA PRO A 84 4.96 21.88 -17.70
C PRO A 84 3.65 21.11 -17.48
N THR A 85 3.69 20.08 -16.66
CA THR A 85 2.54 19.19 -16.40
C THR A 85 1.33 19.93 -15.83
N ASP A 86 1.56 20.97 -15.03
CA ASP A 86 0.52 21.85 -14.51
C ASP A 86 -0.21 22.66 -15.60
N LEU A 87 0.51 23.14 -16.60
CA LEU A 87 -0.09 23.82 -17.77
C LEU A 87 -0.81 22.80 -18.68
N TYR A 88 -0.22 21.60 -18.85
CA TYR A 88 -0.87 20.56 -19.62
C TYR A 88 -2.21 20.10 -18.97
N ALA A 89 -2.31 20.19 -17.66
CA ALA A 89 -3.58 19.98 -16.93
C ALA A 89 -4.65 21.06 -17.20
N GLY A 90 -4.32 22.14 -17.91
CA GLY A 90 -5.19 23.29 -18.11
C GLY A 90 -4.92 24.43 -17.12
N GLY A 91 -3.80 24.39 -16.45
CA GLY A 91 -3.41 25.26 -15.33
C GLY A 91 -3.86 24.67 -13.99
N ALA A 92 -2.98 24.73 -13.02
CA ALA A 92 -3.25 24.24 -11.67
C ALA A 92 -2.75 25.22 -10.61
N ASP A 93 -3.46 25.29 -9.49
CA ASP A 93 -3.05 26.01 -8.30
C ASP A 93 -2.21 25.12 -7.39
N ILE A 94 -2.39 23.79 -7.48
CA ILE A 94 -1.57 22.73 -6.87
C ILE A 94 -1.32 21.60 -7.86
N PHE A 95 -0.10 21.04 -7.87
CA PHE A 95 0.24 19.82 -8.60
C PHE A 95 0.64 18.72 -7.62
N TYR A 96 -0.11 17.61 -7.61
CA TYR A 96 0.13 16.48 -6.74
C TYR A 96 0.63 15.26 -7.51
N SER A 97 1.81 14.74 -7.14
CA SER A 97 2.34 13.47 -7.61
C SER A 97 2.14 12.40 -6.52
N SER A 98 1.37 11.38 -6.83
CA SER A 98 0.96 10.36 -5.87
C SER A 98 1.96 9.23 -5.64
N ASP A 99 3.12 9.24 -6.33
CA ASP A 99 4.10 8.14 -6.31
C ASP A 99 5.53 8.67 -6.44
N PHE A 100 6.29 8.72 -5.33
CA PHE A 100 7.72 9.01 -5.17
C PHE A 100 8.33 10.15 -6.00
N ALA A 101 7.91 10.32 -7.26
CA ALA A 101 8.54 11.21 -8.22
C ALA A 101 7.67 12.43 -8.50
N LEU A 102 8.14 13.60 -8.08
CA LEU A 102 7.46 14.85 -8.40
C LEU A 102 7.69 15.22 -9.87
N ALA A 103 6.62 15.31 -10.65
CA ALA A 103 6.71 15.69 -12.06
C ALA A 103 7.17 17.15 -12.23
N PRO A 104 7.87 17.46 -13.35
CA PRO A 104 8.20 18.84 -13.70
C PRO A 104 6.95 19.69 -13.85
N ARG A 105 6.99 20.90 -13.34
CA ARG A 105 5.89 21.87 -13.35
C ARG A 105 6.41 23.29 -13.55
N TRP A 106 5.55 24.18 -13.99
CA TRP A 106 5.94 25.55 -14.30
C TRP A 106 5.76 26.51 -13.12
N ARG A 107 4.56 26.56 -12.55
CA ARG A 107 4.21 27.53 -11.50
C ARG A 107 3.55 26.92 -10.28
N ALA A 108 2.79 25.85 -10.44
CA ALA A 108 2.03 25.26 -9.34
C ALA A 108 2.97 24.77 -8.23
N PRO A 109 2.70 25.07 -6.95
CA PRO A 109 3.31 24.36 -5.84
C PRO A 109 3.16 22.86 -6.02
N GLY A 110 4.23 22.10 -5.75
CA GLY A 110 4.23 20.66 -5.94
C GLY A 110 4.05 19.92 -4.61
N VAL A 111 3.24 18.89 -4.63
CA VAL A 111 3.07 17.94 -3.54
C VAL A 111 3.47 16.55 -4.02
N VAL A 112 4.14 15.77 -3.19
CA VAL A 112 4.55 14.40 -3.52
C VAL A 112 4.30 13.47 -2.35
N THR A 113 3.82 12.25 -2.63
CA THR A 113 3.77 11.18 -1.62
C THR A 113 5.04 10.36 -1.64
N ILE A 114 5.59 10.10 -0.47
CA ILE A 114 6.66 9.15 -0.22
C ILE A 114 6.07 8.00 0.59
N HIS A 115 5.98 6.82 -0.05
CA HIS A 115 5.35 5.66 0.55
C HIS A 115 6.24 4.95 1.57
N ASP A 116 7.53 4.84 1.27
CA ASP A 116 8.53 4.28 2.18
C ASP A 116 9.95 4.68 1.77
N LEU A 117 10.93 4.32 2.60
CA LEU A 117 12.35 4.48 2.32
C LEU A 117 13.09 3.14 2.34
N SER A 118 12.39 2.05 2.02
CA SER A 118 12.96 0.70 2.01
C SER A 118 14.16 0.57 1.06
N TYR A 119 14.22 1.35 -0.01
CA TYR A 119 15.36 1.38 -0.94
C TYR A 119 16.65 1.98 -0.32
N VAL A 120 16.52 2.74 0.78
CA VAL A 120 17.63 3.28 1.58
C VAL A 120 17.97 2.35 2.72
N LEU A 121 16.95 1.92 3.48
CA LEU A 121 17.10 1.15 4.71
C LEU A 121 17.39 -0.33 4.48
N PHE A 122 16.82 -0.89 3.40
CA PHE A 122 16.96 -2.30 3.00
C PHE A 122 17.35 -2.41 1.51
N PRO A 123 18.50 -1.82 1.12
CA PRO A 123 18.89 -1.66 -0.29
C PRO A 123 18.98 -2.98 -1.07
N ASP A 124 19.37 -4.07 -0.40
CA ASP A 124 19.56 -5.38 -1.01
C ASP A 124 18.23 -6.09 -1.34
N THR A 125 17.12 -5.57 -0.84
CA THR A 125 15.78 -6.07 -1.20
C THR A 125 15.24 -5.48 -2.50
N HIS A 126 15.99 -4.56 -3.13
CA HIS A 126 15.57 -3.85 -4.33
C HIS A 126 16.39 -4.24 -5.55
N PHE A 127 15.68 -4.30 -6.68
CA PHE A 127 16.34 -4.45 -7.99
C PHE A 127 17.26 -3.23 -8.26
N PRO A 128 18.56 -3.42 -8.56
CA PRO A 128 19.53 -2.34 -8.60
C PRO A 128 19.17 -1.13 -9.50
N PRO A 129 18.60 -1.29 -10.70
CA PRO A 129 18.15 -0.16 -11.51
C PRO A 129 17.01 0.65 -10.88
N LEU A 130 16.06 -0.01 -10.19
CA LEU A 130 14.98 0.67 -9.47
C LEU A 130 15.53 1.44 -8.27
N ARG A 131 16.40 0.81 -7.50
CA ARG A 131 17.07 1.45 -6.36
C ARG A 131 17.80 2.72 -6.80
N ARG A 132 18.67 2.65 -7.83
CA ARG A 132 19.39 3.83 -8.36
C ARG A 132 18.45 4.95 -8.83
N TYR A 133 17.32 4.58 -9.42
CA TYR A 133 16.28 5.52 -9.82
C TYR A 133 15.70 6.24 -8.61
N LEU A 134 15.30 5.50 -7.57
CA LEU A 134 14.71 6.05 -6.35
C LEU A 134 15.73 6.91 -5.57
N GLU A 135 16.97 6.43 -5.37
CA GLU A 135 18.06 7.17 -4.73
C GLU A 135 18.34 8.52 -5.40
N THR A 136 18.08 8.61 -6.70
CA THR A 136 18.29 9.86 -7.45
C THR A 136 17.06 10.76 -7.46
N THR A 137 15.87 10.16 -7.60
CA THR A 137 14.64 10.89 -7.89
C THR A 137 13.94 11.36 -6.61
N VAL A 138 13.88 10.52 -5.58
CA VAL A 138 13.14 10.82 -4.36
C VAL A 138 13.74 12.01 -3.60
N PRO A 139 15.05 12.10 -3.34
CA PRO A 139 15.61 13.26 -2.65
C PRO A 139 15.41 14.58 -3.42
N ARG A 140 15.36 14.52 -4.76
CA ARG A 140 15.05 15.70 -5.59
C ARG A 140 13.59 16.10 -5.48
N SER A 141 12.70 15.13 -5.51
CA SER A 141 11.25 15.35 -5.35
C SER A 141 10.94 15.99 -4.00
N VAL A 142 11.51 15.46 -2.92
CA VAL A 142 11.35 15.99 -1.56
C VAL A 142 11.87 17.43 -1.45
N ARG A 143 13.06 17.73 -1.99
CA ARG A 143 13.59 19.10 -1.99
C ARG A 143 12.76 20.08 -2.79
N ALA A 144 12.21 19.65 -3.93
CA ALA A 144 11.44 20.49 -4.84
C ALA A 144 9.96 20.63 -4.41
N ALA A 145 9.48 19.79 -3.53
CA ALA A 145 8.10 19.80 -3.05
C ALA A 145 7.85 20.96 -2.06
N SER A 146 6.68 21.55 -2.17
CA SER A 146 6.12 22.47 -1.17
C SER A 146 5.55 21.70 0.03
N LEU A 147 5.09 20.45 -0.20
CA LEU A 147 4.61 19.53 0.81
C LEU A 147 4.94 18.09 0.41
N VAL A 148 5.32 17.29 1.38
CA VAL A 148 5.54 15.85 1.26
C VAL A 148 4.49 15.13 2.08
N LEU A 149 3.76 14.19 1.47
CA LEU A 149 2.85 13.30 2.17
C LEU A 149 3.60 12.01 2.50
N ALA A 150 3.43 11.50 3.71
CA ALA A 150 4.01 10.26 4.20
C ALA A 150 2.88 9.33 4.67
N ASP A 151 2.93 8.05 4.30
CA ASP A 151 1.86 7.09 4.57
C ASP A 151 1.71 6.73 6.05
N SER A 152 2.75 7.00 6.87
CA SER A 152 2.78 6.75 8.31
C SER A 152 3.67 7.76 9.03
N GLU A 153 3.58 7.79 10.36
CA GLU A 153 4.50 8.61 11.16
C GLU A 153 5.94 8.06 11.09
N GLN A 154 6.10 6.73 10.92
CA GLN A 154 7.41 6.15 10.67
C GLN A 154 8.00 6.66 9.35
N THR A 155 7.24 6.60 8.25
CA THR A 155 7.70 7.15 6.95
C THR A 155 8.00 8.65 7.04
N ARG A 156 7.21 9.40 7.80
CA ARG A 156 7.49 10.82 8.07
C ARG A 156 8.85 11.02 8.74
N ARG A 157 9.13 10.25 9.80
CA ARG A 157 10.43 10.29 10.51
C ARG A 157 11.58 9.95 9.57
N ASP A 158 11.43 8.89 8.78
CA ASP A 158 12.46 8.45 7.84
C ASP A 158 12.75 9.51 6.76
N VAL A 159 11.72 10.18 6.23
CA VAL A 159 11.87 11.27 5.25
C VAL A 159 12.63 12.46 5.86
N ILE A 160 12.35 12.80 7.10
CA ILE A 160 13.06 13.88 7.81
C ILE A 160 14.51 13.49 8.08
N GLU A 161 14.73 12.30 8.62
CA GLU A 161 16.05 11.84 9.06
C GLU A 161 16.99 11.53 7.87
N HIS A 162 16.51 10.75 6.89
CA HIS A 162 17.38 10.24 5.82
C HIS A 162 17.41 11.12 4.58
N LEU A 163 16.39 11.97 4.37
CA LEU A 163 16.36 12.88 3.22
C LEU A 163 16.55 14.35 3.59
N GLY A 164 16.66 14.66 4.89
CA GLY A 164 16.87 16.02 5.40
C GLY A 164 15.69 16.96 5.09
N ALA A 165 14.47 16.43 5.05
CA ALA A 165 13.28 17.25 4.80
C ALA A 165 12.96 18.13 6.02
N ASP A 166 12.49 19.35 5.75
CA ASP A 166 11.95 20.23 6.78
C ASP A 166 10.71 19.56 7.43
N PRO A 167 10.70 19.32 8.75
CA PRO A 167 9.55 18.71 9.43
C PRO A 167 8.21 19.42 9.18
N ALA A 168 8.23 20.74 8.95
CA ALA A 168 7.05 21.53 8.64
C ALA A 168 6.47 21.27 7.25
N LYS A 169 7.23 20.63 6.38
CA LYS A 169 6.83 20.25 5.02
C LYS A 169 6.41 18.79 4.89
N VAL A 170 6.50 17.98 5.94
CA VAL A 170 6.15 16.56 5.88
C VAL A 170 4.88 16.31 6.69
N LEU A 171 3.82 15.90 6.00
CA LEU A 171 2.50 15.62 6.57
C LEU A 171 2.23 14.11 6.53
N THR A 172 1.92 13.51 7.66
CA THR A 172 1.44 12.13 7.72
C THR A 172 -0.01 12.05 7.23
N VAL A 173 -0.25 11.18 6.24
CA VAL A 173 -1.57 10.92 5.63
C VAL A 173 -1.77 9.42 5.56
N LEU A 174 -2.50 8.88 6.51
CA LEU A 174 -2.68 7.45 6.66
C LEU A 174 -3.51 6.86 5.52
N SER A 175 -3.17 5.64 5.11
CA SER A 175 -4.01 4.82 4.25
C SER A 175 -5.19 4.24 5.04
N ALA A 176 -6.21 3.77 4.31
CA ALA A 176 -7.35 3.06 4.88
C ALA A 176 -7.70 1.84 4.02
N PRO A 177 -8.42 0.83 4.54
CA PRO A 177 -8.94 -0.25 3.73
C PRO A 177 -10.07 0.27 2.84
N ASP A 178 -10.27 -0.35 1.67
CA ASP A 178 -11.45 -0.10 0.85
C ASP A 178 -12.69 -0.80 1.45
N ASP A 179 -13.91 -0.28 1.21
CA ASP A 179 -15.19 -0.76 1.77
C ASP A 179 -15.51 -2.24 1.46
N VAL A 180 -14.83 -2.83 0.49
CA VAL A 180 -14.95 -4.24 0.15
C VAL A 180 -14.36 -5.15 1.25
N PHE A 181 -13.36 -4.65 1.98
CA PHE A 181 -12.74 -5.39 3.09
C PHE A 181 -13.59 -5.28 4.34
N LYS A 182 -14.43 -6.28 4.54
CA LYS A 182 -15.33 -6.47 5.68
C LYS A 182 -15.56 -7.95 5.91
N PRO A 183 -16.10 -8.37 7.07
CA PRO A 183 -16.38 -9.76 7.32
C PRO A 183 -17.24 -10.38 6.22
N ALA A 184 -16.73 -11.44 5.61
CA ALA A 184 -17.42 -12.19 4.56
C ALA A 184 -18.40 -13.21 5.21
N THR A 185 -19.49 -13.55 4.49
CA THR A 185 -20.37 -14.63 4.91
C THR A 185 -19.71 -15.99 4.73
N LYS A 186 -20.13 -16.98 5.51
CA LYS A 186 -19.62 -18.35 5.40
C LYS A 186 -19.77 -18.91 3.99
N GLU A 187 -20.92 -18.67 3.38
CA GLU A 187 -21.21 -19.11 2.00
C GLU A 187 -20.27 -18.46 0.99
N SER A 188 -19.97 -17.18 1.15
CA SER A 188 -19.00 -16.46 0.29
C SER A 188 -17.60 -17.04 0.42
N ILE A 189 -17.17 -17.32 1.66
CA ILE A 189 -15.87 -17.96 1.95
C ILE A 189 -15.78 -19.31 1.25
N GLU A 190 -16.80 -20.18 1.43
CA GLU A 190 -16.82 -21.53 0.85
C GLU A 190 -16.77 -21.50 -0.68
N VAL A 191 -17.52 -20.57 -1.33
CA VAL A 191 -17.51 -20.39 -2.79
C VAL A 191 -16.12 -19.98 -3.28
N VAL A 192 -15.49 -19.02 -2.61
CA VAL A 192 -14.18 -18.51 -3.02
C VAL A 192 -13.07 -19.53 -2.74
N GLN A 193 -13.13 -20.24 -1.62
CA GLN A 193 -12.22 -21.34 -1.32
C GLN A 193 -12.30 -22.45 -2.39
N ALA A 194 -13.51 -22.82 -2.80
CA ALA A 194 -13.70 -23.78 -3.88
C ALA A 194 -13.17 -23.26 -5.24
N LYS A 195 -13.44 -21.99 -5.57
CA LYS A 195 -12.95 -21.32 -6.80
C LYS A 195 -11.43 -21.37 -6.92
N TRP A 196 -10.74 -21.11 -5.81
CA TRP A 196 -9.28 -21.03 -5.78
C TRP A 196 -8.59 -22.32 -5.31
N ASN A 197 -9.37 -23.40 -5.09
CA ASN A 197 -8.89 -24.69 -4.57
C ASN A 197 -8.09 -24.52 -3.25
N VAL A 198 -8.62 -23.66 -2.36
CA VAL A 198 -8.09 -23.41 -1.02
C VAL A 198 -9.03 -24.05 0.00
N GLY A 199 -8.50 -24.80 0.97
CA GLY A 199 -9.34 -25.42 1.99
C GLY A 199 -8.55 -25.79 3.23
N GLY A 200 -9.28 -26.12 4.31
CA GLY A 200 -8.71 -26.40 5.63
C GLY A 200 -8.21 -25.15 6.34
N ASP A 201 -7.42 -25.37 7.39
CA ASP A 201 -6.80 -24.29 8.14
C ASP A 201 -5.62 -23.71 7.35
N TYR A 202 -5.61 -22.40 7.13
CA TYR A 202 -4.49 -21.74 6.45
C TYR A 202 -4.17 -20.37 7.05
N VAL A 203 -2.89 -20.01 6.96
CA VAL A 203 -2.44 -18.62 7.13
C VAL A 203 -2.41 -17.94 5.78
N ILE A 204 -2.77 -16.65 5.73
CA ILE A 204 -2.72 -15.86 4.50
C ILE A 204 -1.60 -14.82 4.57
N SER A 205 -0.88 -14.64 3.44
CA SER A 205 0.09 -13.56 3.23
C SER A 205 -0.23 -12.87 1.92
N VAL A 206 -0.13 -11.54 1.88
CA VAL A 206 -0.54 -10.76 0.71
C VAL A 206 0.55 -9.78 0.27
N GLY A 207 0.81 -9.73 -1.03
CA GLY A 207 1.73 -8.78 -1.63
C GLY A 207 2.60 -9.37 -2.74
N THR A 208 3.31 -8.53 -3.47
CA THR A 208 4.27 -8.96 -4.48
C THR A 208 5.37 -9.81 -3.84
N ILE A 209 5.68 -10.97 -4.43
CA ILE A 209 6.76 -11.84 -3.96
C ILE A 209 8.09 -11.13 -4.21
N GLN A 210 8.74 -10.71 -3.14
CA GLN A 210 10.03 -10.01 -3.17
C GLN A 210 10.74 -10.15 -1.81
N PRO A 211 12.07 -9.97 -1.72
CA PRO A 211 12.82 -10.23 -0.49
C PRO A 211 12.30 -9.48 0.73
N ARG A 212 11.84 -8.24 0.58
CA ARG A 212 11.31 -7.42 1.66
C ARG A 212 10.09 -8.02 2.38
N LYS A 213 9.28 -8.83 1.66
CA LYS A 213 8.10 -9.51 2.23
C LYS A 213 8.46 -10.72 3.09
N ASN A 214 9.70 -11.18 3.03
CA ASN A 214 10.29 -12.19 3.93
C ASN A 214 9.47 -13.48 4.05
N LEU A 215 8.96 -13.99 2.91
CA LEU A 215 8.18 -15.22 2.88
C LEU A 215 8.92 -16.46 3.41
N PRO A 216 10.26 -16.60 3.28
CA PRO A 216 10.99 -17.75 3.81
C PRO A 216 10.74 -17.99 5.30
N VAL A 217 10.60 -16.95 6.12
CA VAL A 217 10.33 -17.12 7.55
C VAL A 217 8.95 -17.77 7.80
N ILE A 218 7.97 -17.56 6.89
CA ILE A 218 6.66 -18.23 6.98
C ILE A 218 6.80 -19.71 6.61
N PHE A 219 7.64 -20.06 5.63
CA PHE A 219 7.92 -21.46 5.28
C PHE A 219 8.54 -22.19 6.47
N ASP A 220 9.51 -21.57 7.14
CA ASP A 220 10.13 -22.12 8.35
C ASP A 220 9.13 -22.24 9.51
N ALA A 221 8.18 -21.31 9.63
CA ALA A 221 7.10 -21.42 10.61
C ALA A 221 6.14 -22.58 10.29
N LEU A 222 5.83 -22.82 9.01
CA LEU A 222 5.01 -23.96 8.59
C LEU A 222 5.64 -25.31 8.97
N CYS A 223 6.98 -25.43 8.93
CA CYS A 223 7.67 -26.64 9.38
C CYS A 223 7.44 -26.96 10.87
N ARG A 224 7.02 -25.96 11.67
CA ARG A 224 6.76 -26.07 13.11
C ARG A 224 5.27 -26.21 13.44
N LEU A 225 4.41 -26.12 12.44
CA LEU A 225 2.95 -26.23 12.55
C LEU A 225 2.47 -27.63 12.12
N PRO A 226 1.29 -28.09 12.60
CA PRO A 226 0.69 -29.32 12.11
C PRO A 226 0.61 -29.36 10.59
N ASP A 227 0.78 -30.54 9.99
CA ASP A 227 0.77 -30.72 8.53
C ASP A 227 -0.55 -30.34 7.87
N SER A 228 -1.63 -30.26 8.64
CA SER A 228 -2.94 -29.77 8.17
C SER A 228 -2.98 -28.27 7.90
N VAL A 229 -2.08 -27.48 8.51
CA VAL A 229 -2.03 -26.03 8.32
C VAL A 229 -1.33 -25.69 7.02
N ARG A 230 -1.97 -24.88 6.19
CA ARG A 230 -1.48 -24.45 4.88
C ARG A 230 -1.11 -22.97 4.88
N MET A 231 -0.45 -22.53 3.83
CA MET A 231 -0.23 -21.12 3.52
C MET A 231 -0.89 -20.79 2.18
N VAL A 232 -1.64 -19.69 2.16
CA VAL A 232 -2.11 -19.05 0.94
C VAL A 232 -1.39 -17.72 0.77
N HIS A 233 -0.61 -17.59 -0.29
CA HIS A 233 0.01 -16.32 -0.65
C HIS A 233 -0.74 -15.69 -1.82
N VAL A 234 -1.29 -14.49 -1.64
CA VAL A 234 -1.95 -13.74 -2.71
C VAL A 234 -1.01 -12.67 -3.23
N GLY A 235 -0.46 -12.91 -4.40
CA GLY A 235 0.48 -12.01 -5.04
C GLY A 235 1.18 -12.62 -6.24
N ARG A 236 1.74 -11.77 -7.07
CA ARG A 236 2.53 -12.20 -8.23
C ARG A 236 4.03 -12.15 -7.93
N PRO A 237 4.85 -12.94 -8.63
CA PRO A 237 6.29 -12.79 -8.60
C PRO A 237 6.72 -11.36 -8.96
N GLY A 238 7.62 -10.81 -8.16
CA GLY A 238 8.25 -9.51 -8.37
C GLY A 238 9.70 -9.66 -8.80
N TRP A 239 10.56 -8.86 -8.20
CA TRP A 239 12.00 -8.90 -8.44
C TRP A 239 12.73 -9.71 -7.35
N LEU A 240 13.88 -10.29 -7.69
CA LEU A 240 14.72 -11.07 -6.78
C LEU A 240 13.94 -12.19 -6.06
N CYS A 241 12.96 -12.79 -6.73
CA CYS A 241 12.10 -13.81 -6.14
C CYS A 241 12.66 -15.26 -6.27
N ASP A 242 13.64 -15.50 -7.14
CA ASP A 242 14.20 -16.85 -7.34
C ASP A 242 14.72 -17.47 -6.02
N PRO A 243 15.52 -16.77 -5.17
CA PRO A 243 15.95 -17.31 -3.88
C PRO A 243 14.78 -17.64 -2.92
N ILE A 244 13.63 -16.98 -3.08
CA ILE A 244 12.42 -17.24 -2.27
C ILE A 244 11.81 -18.59 -2.69
N PHE A 245 11.72 -18.86 -4.00
CA PHE A 245 11.25 -20.16 -4.51
C PHE A 245 12.22 -21.28 -4.16
N GLU A 246 13.52 -21.05 -4.26
CA GLU A 246 14.52 -22.02 -3.80
C GLU A 246 14.40 -22.31 -2.30
N ALA A 247 14.10 -21.28 -1.47
CA ALA A 247 13.87 -21.49 -0.05
C ALA A 247 12.60 -22.32 0.20
N LEU A 248 11.53 -22.10 -0.58
CA LEU A 248 10.32 -22.92 -0.52
C LEU A 248 10.62 -24.37 -0.84
N GLU A 249 11.35 -24.66 -1.91
CA GLU A 249 11.75 -26.01 -2.27
C GLU A 249 12.58 -26.71 -1.16
N ARG A 250 13.55 -25.98 -0.61
CA ARG A 250 14.41 -26.52 0.47
C ARG A 250 13.67 -26.75 1.77
N SER A 251 12.59 -26.02 2.03
CA SER A 251 11.80 -26.16 3.27
C SER A 251 10.99 -27.46 3.33
N GLY A 252 10.70 -28.08 2.19
CA GLY A 252 9.90 -29.30 2.11
C GLY A 252 8.39 -29.09 2.36
N VAL A 253 7.91 -27.84 2.41
CA VAL A 253 6.48 -27.52 2.61
C VAL A 253 5.75 -27.11 1.33
N ASN A 254 6.30 -27.38 0.16
CA ASN A 254 5.74 -27.02 -1.15
C ASN A 254 4.25 -27.40 -1.27
N ASP A 255 3.89 -28.63 -0.88
CA ASP A 255 2.52 -29.14 -0.97
C ASP A 255 1.53 -28.42 -0.03
N ARG A 256 2.06 -27.60 0.88
CA ARG A 256 1.28 -26.83 1.87
C ARG A 256 1.17 -25.34 1.48
N VAL A 257 1.84 -24.89 0.42
CA VAL A 257 1.87 -23.49 -0.01
C VAL A 257 1.13 -23.33 -1.33
N THR A 258 0.12 -22.49 -1.35
CA THR A 258 -0.64 -22.09 -2.55
C THR A 258 -0.35 -20.64 -2.87
N ILE A 259 0.11 -20.36 -4.09
CA ILE A 259 0.37 -18.99 -4.58
C ILE A 259 -0.70 -18.63 -5.59
N LEU A 260 -1.45 -17.57 -5.29
CA LEU A 260 -2.56 -17.08 -6.11
C LEU A 260 -2.20 -15.73 -6.74
N SER A 261 -2.51 -15.56 -8.02
CA SER A 261 -2.33 -14.31 -8.75
C SER A 261 -3.62 -13.91 -9.46
N GLY A 262 -3.88 -12.61 -9.55
CA GLY A 262 -5.08 -12.10 -10.22
C GLY A 262 -6.36 -12.24 -9.40
N VAL A 263 -6.25 -12.42 -8.09
CA VAL A 263 -7.37 -12.41 -7.15
C VAL A 263 -7.92 -10.97 -7.09
N ASP A 264 -9.21 -10.82 -7.29
CA ASP A 264 -9.88 -9.54 -7.11
C ASP A 264 -10.15 -9.22 -5.62
N ASP A 265 -10.57 -8.00 -5.33
CA ASP A 265 -10.71 -7.53 -3.96
C ASP A 265 -11.85 -8.23 -3.20
N GLN A 266 -12.91 -8.69 -3.90
CA GLN A 266 -14.01 -9.43 -3.29
C GLN A 266 -13.56 -10.84 -2.88
N ASP A 267 -12.88 -11.53 -3.78
CA ASP A 267 -12.29 -12.84 -3.49
C ASP A 267 -11.22 -12.72 -2.38
N LEU A 268 -10.40 -11.67 -2.41
CA LEU A 268 -9.39 -11.45 -1.38
C LEU A 268 -10.00 -11.23 0.01
N ALA A 269 -11.10 -10.47 0.10
CA ALA A 269 -11.82 -10.29 1.36
C ALA A 269 -12.36 -11.61 1.91
N ALA A 270 -12.89 -12.49 1.04
CA ALA A 270 -13.34 -13.82 1.42
C ALA A 270 -12.19 -14.76 1.81
N LEU A 271 -11.05 -14.71 1.10
CA LEU A 271 -9.84 -15.45 1.47
C LEU A 271 -9.26 -14.97 2.81
N TYR A 272 -9.30 -13.68 3.09
CA TYR A 272 -8.99 -13.20 4.44
C TYR A 272 -9.95 -13.86 5.45
N GLY A 273 -11.27 -13.72 5.27
CA GLY A 273 -12.28 -14.21 6.20
C GLY A 273 -12.19 -15.71 6.53
N GLY A 274 -11.65 -16.52 5.61
CA GLY A 274 -11.43 -17.96 5.82
C GLY A 274 -10.09 -18.32 6.47
N ALA A 275 -9.19 -17.36 6.70
CA ALA A 275 -7.86 -17.62 7.25
C ALA A 275 -7.85 -17.72 8.78
N VAL A 276 -6.91 -18.51 9.31
CA VAL A 276 -6.60 -18.53 10.75
C VAL A 276 -5.96 -17.22 11.19
N ALA A 277 -5.02 -16.71 10.37
CA ALA A 277 -4.32 -15.46 10.60
C ALA A 277 -3.77 -14.88 9.28
N CYS A 278 -3.65 -13.57 9.21
CA CYS A 278 -2.80 -12.89 8.24
C CYS A 278 -1.38 -12.80 8.81
N VAL A 279 -0.41 -13.40 8.13
CA VAL A 279 1.02 -13.40 8.54
C VAL A 279 1.79 -12.46 7.64
N PHE A 280 2.35 -11.39 8.22
CA PHE A 280 2.97 -10.29 7.49
C PHE A 280 4.35 -9.92 8.09
N PRO A 281 5.38 -10.80 7.94
CA PRO A 281 6.68 -10.65 8.56
C PRO A 281 7.64 -9.78 7.75
N SER A 282 7.14 -8.75 7.08
CA SER A 282 7.94 -7.88 6.23
C SER A 282 9.13 -7.28 6.98
N LEU A 283 10.27 -7.14 6.29
CA LEU A 283 11.47 -6.51 6.84
C LEU A 283 11.30 -4.99 7.02
N TYR A 284 10.39 -4.41 6.26
CA TYR A 284 10.04 -2.98 6.34
C TYR A 284 8.77 -2.69 5.55
N GLU A 285 7.89 -1.81 6.07
CA GLU A 285 6.71 -1.30 5.37
C GLU A 285 6.52 0.18 5.66
N GLY A 286 6.00 0.90 4.65
CA GLY A 286 5.62 2.30 4.84
C GLY A 286 4.27 2.48 5.51
N PHE A 287 3.34 1.49 5.37
CA PHE A 287 2.06 1.46 6.09
C PHE A 287 1.67 0.04 6.49
N GLY A 288 1.42 -0.84 5.53
CA GLY A 288 0.96 -2.20 5.81
C GLY A 288 -0.53 -2.40 5.54
N LEU A 289 -1.03 -1.91 4.41
CA LEU A 289 -2.44 -2.08 3.99
C LEU A 289 -2.98 -3.50 4.18
N PRO A 290 -2.25 -4.60 3.84
CA PRO A 290 -2.75 -5.96 4.05
C PRO A 290 -3.09 -6.29 5.51
N CYS A 291 -2.38 -5.70 6.48
CA CYS A 291 -2.72 -5.89 7.90
C CYS A 291 -4.05 -5.22 8.23
N VAL A 292 -4.28 -4.01 7.74
CA VAL A 292 -5.54 -3.28 7.98
C VAL A 292 -6.72 -3.94 7.25
N GLU A 293 -6.50 -4.42 6.02
CA GLU A 293 -7.49 -5.18 5.25
C GLU A 293 -7.89 -6.47 5.97
N ALA A 294 -6.92 -7.22 6.50
CA ALA A 294 -7.17 -8.43 7.28
C ALA A 294 -7.97 -8.12 8.57
N MET A 295 -7.56 -7.09 9.32
CA MET A 295 -8.26 -6.64 10.51
C MET A 295 -9.72 -6.22 10.19
N ALA A 296 -9.93 -5.50 9.09
CA ALA A 296 -11.26 -5.11 8.61
C ALA A 296 -12.13 -6.33 8.24
N CYS A 297 -11.52 -7.40 7.71
CA CYS A 297 -12.19 -8.67 7.41
C CYS A 297 -12.40 -9.57 8.65
N GLY A 298 -12.00 -9.15 9.85
CA GLY A 298 -12.14 -9.92 11.07
C GLY A 298 -11.11 -11.04 11.22
N VAL A 299 -9.91 -10.87 10.70
CA VAL A 299 -8.84 -11.86 10.75
C VAL A 299 -7.71 -11.36 11.64
N PRO A 300 -7.27 -12.16 12.62
CA PRO A 300 -6.11 -11.82 13.44
C PRO A 300 -4.85 -11.63 12.59
N VAL A 301 -4.02 -10.66 12.97
CA VAL A 301 -2.78 -10.33 12.29
C VAL A 301 -1.58 -10.76 13.14
N ILE A 302 -0.61 -11.40 12.49
CA ILE A 302 0.74 -11.63 13.02
C ILE A 302 1.69 -10.83 12.13
N ALA A 303 2.23 -9.72 12.62
CA ALA A 303 3.08 -8.83 11.84
C ALA A 303 4.44 -8.65 12.51
N SER A 304 5.46 -8.30 11.72
CA SER A 304 6.74 -7.88 12.28
C SER A 304 6.62 -6.50 12.94
N HIS A 305 7.59 -6.19 13.80
CA HIS A 305 7.71 -4.85 14.40
C HIS A 305 8.32 -3.80 13.45
N ALA A 306 8.64 -4.17 12.21
CA ALA A 306 9.46 -3.38 11.31
C ALA A 306 8.69 -2.26 10.57
N GLY A 307 9.34 -1.11 10.43
CA GLY A 307 8.74 0.05 9.78
C GLY A 307 7.50 0.55 10.51
N SER A 308 6.43 0.80 9.78
CA SER A 308 5.16 1.29 10.33
C SER A 308 4.26 0.20 10.94
N LEU A 309 4.62 -1.07 10.85
CA LEU A 309 3.72 -2.17 11.24
C LEU A 309 3.33 -2.13 12.72
N SER A 310 4.27 -1.77 13.62
CA SER A 310 3.95 -1.58 15.03
C SER A 310 2.99 -0.41 15.28
N GLU A 311 3.11 0.68 14.48
CA GLU A 311 2.22 1.83 14.52
C GLU A 311 0.80 1.48 14.02
N VAL A 312 0.72 0.65 12.98
CA VAL A 312 -0.54 0.29 12.32
C VAL A 312 -1.28 -0.81 13.04
N VAL A 313 -0.59 -1.84 13.51
CA VAL A 313 -1.20 -3.01 14.14
C VAL A 313 -1.43 -2.80 15.63
N GLN A 314 -0.51 -2.16 16.34
CA GLN A 314 -0.57 -1.88 17.77
C GLN A 314 -0.87 -3.17 18.60
N ASP A 315 -1.82 -3.11 19.54
CA ASP A 315 -2.28 -4.23 20.36
C ASP A 315 -3.42 -5.05 19.70
N ALA A 316 -3.78 -4.71 18.46
CA ALA A 316 -4.80 -5.43 17.68
C ALA A 316 -4.25 -6.66 16.94
N GLY A 317 -2.96 -6.98 17.11
CA GLY A 317 -2.32 -8.15 16.52
C GLY A 317 -1.18 -8.68 17.38
N ILE A 318 -0.53 -9.73 16.89
CA ILE A 318 0.67 -10.30 17.48
C ILE A 318 1.87 -9.70 16.76
N ILE A 319 2.73 -8.98 17.49
CA ILE A 319 3.95 -8.39 16.95
C ILE A 319 5.13 -9.32 17.24
N VAL A 320 5.91 -9.64 16.20
CA VAL A 320 7.03 -10.57 16.26
C VAL A 320 8.31 -9.96 15.65
N ASP A 321 9.45 -10.55 15.93
CA ASP A 321 10.66 -10.29 15.16
C ASP A 321 10.51 -10.88 13.75
N PRO A 322 10.86 -10.13 12.67
CA PRO A 322 10.72 -10.62 11.30
C PRO A 322 11.53 -11.89 10.99
N PHE A 323 12.51 -12.23 11.80
CA PHE A 323 13.35 -13.42 11.63
C PHE A 323 12.97 -14.58 12.55
N ASP A 324 11.97 -14.40 13.43
CA ASP A 324 11.55 -15.41 14.41
C ASP A 324 10.39 -16.25 13.89
N SER A 325 10.69 -17.32 13.16
CA SER A 325 9.71 -18.28 12.66
C SER A 325 9.01 -19.06 13.79
N GLU A 326 9.65 -19.22 14.95
CA GLU A 326 9.06 -19.89 16.10
C GLU A 326 7.97 -19.05 16.75
N ALA A 327 8.21 -17.74 16.93
CA ALA A 327 7.19 -16.81 17.43
C ALA A 327 5.97 -16.75 16.49
N ILE A 328 6.17 -16.79 15.17
CA ILE A 328 5.08 -16.88 14.19
C ILE A 328 4.28 -18.18 14.44
N ALA A 329 4.96 -19.33 14.52
CA ALA A 329 4.30 -20.62 14.71
C ALA A 329 3.56 -20.71 16.06
N ILE A 330 4.13 -20.16 17.13
CA ILE A 330 3.46 -20.05 18.45
C ILE A 330 2.20 -19.19 18.33
N GLY A 331 2.29 -18.03 17.65
CA GLY A 331 1.15 -17.16 17.42
C GLY A 331 0.01 -17.86 16.68
N VAL A 332 0.33 -18.58 15.58
CA VAL A 332 -0.66 -19.34 14.80
C VAL A 332 -1.31 -20.43 15.66
N ARG A 333 -0.53 -21.25 16.39
CA ARG A 333 -1.09 -22.29 17.30
C ARG A 333 -2.01 -21.69 18.32
N ARG A 334 -1.60 -20.60 18.98
CA ARG A 334 -2.43 -19.92 19.97
C ARG A 334 -3.77 -19.46 19.39
N LEU A 335 -3.77 -18.91 18.17
CA LEU A 335 -5.00 -18.49 17.49
C LEU A 335 -5.91 -19.66 17.11
N MET A 336 -5.36 -20.87 16.92
CA MET A 336 -6.14 -22.09 16.67
C MET A 336 -6.73 -22.68 17.93
N GLU A 337 -6.01 -22.63 19.06
CA GLU A 337 -6.33 -23.32 20.30
C GLU A 337 -7.11 -22.44 21.28
N ASP A 338 -6.81 -21.14 21.34
CA ASP A 338 -7.39 -20.19 22.30
C ASP A 338 -8.45 -19.31 21.61
N ARG A 339 -9.71 -19.75 21.68
CA ARG A 339 -10.85 -19.05 21.06
C ARG A 339 -11.11 -17.68 21.68
N GLU A 340 -10.88 -17.51 22.98
CA GLU A 340 -11.11 -16.24 23.66
C GLU A 340 -10.08 -15.20 23.20
N PHE A 341 -8.80 -15.57 23.19
CA PHE A 341 -7.73 -14.74 22.67
C PHE A 341 -7.95 -14.36 21.20
N ARG A 342 -8.34 -15.33 20.36
CA ARG A 342 -8.66 -15.06 18.94
C ARG A 342 -9.80 -14.05 18.81
N SER A 343 -10.89 -14.24 19.58
CA SER A 343 -12.05 -13.34 19.53
C SER A 343 -11.71 -11.92 19.99
N ASP A 344 -10.90 -11.80 21.03
CA ASP A 344 -10.43 -10.51 21.53
C ASP A 344 -9.59 -9.77 20.49
N LEU A 345 -8.65 -10.46 19.80
CA LEU A 345 -7.88 -9.87 18.73
C LEU A 345 -8.74 -9.45 17.52
N ILE A 346 -9.78 -10.21 17.18
CA ILE A 346 -10.72 -9.83 16.12
C ILE A 346 -11.46 -8.53 16.48
N VAL A 347 -11.93 -8.41 17.71
CA VAL A 347 -12.62 -7.19 18.17
C VAL A 347 -11.68 -5.98 18.12
N ARG A 348 -10.46 -6.11 18.67
CA ARG A 348 -9.46 -5.04 18.61
C ARG A 348 -9.06 -4.72 17.18
N GLY A 349 -8.91 -5.72 16.32
CA GLY A 349 -8.62 -5.56 14.90
C GLY A 349 -9.69 -4.74 14.18
N HIS A 350 -10.96 -5.01 14.41
CA HIS A 350 -12.04 -4.19 13.83
C HIS A 350 -12.01 -2.74 14.30
N LEU A 351 -11.79 -2.50 15.58
CA LEU A 351 -11.70 -1.15 16.13
C LEU A 351 -10.51 -0.40 15.55
N GLN A 352 -9.35 -1.07 15.43
CA GLN A 352 -8.14 -0.50 14.85
C GLN A 352 -8.33 -0.20 13.36
N ALA A 353 -8.87 -1.13 12.57
CA ALA A 353 -9.15 -0.91 11.15
C ALA A 353 -10.13 0.25 10.91
N ALA A 354 -11.16 0.38 11.76
CA ALA A 354 -12.14 1.46 11.69
C ALA A 354 -11.57 2.85 12.02
N SER A 355 -10.40 2.92 12.67
CA SER A 355 -9.71 4.18 12.94
C SER A 355 -9.03 4.77 11.69
N PHE A 356 -8.79 3.96 10.66
CA PHE A 356 -8.22 4.40 9.38
C PHE A 356 -9.34 4.73 8.40
N ARG A 357 -9.46 6.00 8.01
CA ARG A 357 -10.54 6.47 7.14
C ARG A 357 -10.03 7.37 6.03
N TRP A 358 -10.36 7.02 4.80
CA TRP A 358 -10.00 7.81 3.64
C TRP A 358 -10.58 9.24 3.70
N GLU A 359 -11.77 9.42 4.26
CA GLU A 359 -12.43 10.72 4.39
C GLU A 359 -11.59 11.69 5.23
N GLU A 360 -10.98 11.20 6.32
CA GLU A 360 -10.09 12.00 7.16
C GLU A 360 -8.82 12.39 6.43
N SER A 361 -8.23 11.42 5.71
CA SER A 361 -7.04 11.64 4.90
C SER A 361 -7.29 12.64 3.77
N GLY A 362 -8.42 12.52 3.05
CA GLY A 362 -8.81 13.45 1.99
C GLY A 362 -9.03 14.87 2.52
N ARG A 363 -9.75 15.02 3.64
CA ARG A 363 -9.97 16.33 4.28
C ARG A 363 -8.65 16.96 4.75
N LYS A 364 -7.78 16.17 5.39
CA LYS A 364 -6.47 16.64 5.85
C LYS A 364 -5.60 17.14 4.71
N VAL A 365 -5.62 16.44 3.56
CA VAL A 365 -4.88 16.84 2.36
C VAL A 365 -5.47 18.10 1.74
N LEU A 366 -6.80 18.23 1.65
CA LEU A 366 -7.45 19.42 1.13
C LEU A 366 -7.10 20.67 1.96
N GLU A 367 -7.16 20.58 3.28
CA GLU A 367 -6.77 21.66 4.20
C GLU A 367 -5.31 22.07 4.02
N ALA A 368 -4.41 21.08 3.88
CA ALA A 368 -3.00 21.35 3.62
C ALA A 368 -2.79 22.07 2.26
N PHE A 369 -3.56 21.71 1.24
CA PHE A 369 -3.51 22.35 -0.07
C PHE A 369 -4.00 23.80 -0.01
N LYS A 370 -5.10 24.07 0.72
CA LYS A 370 -5.58 25.44 0.97
C LYS A 370 -4.51 26.28 1.67
N GLY A 371 -3.84 25.71 2.67
CA GLY A 371 -2.75 26.39 3.39
C GLY A 371 -1.54 26.73 2.52
N ILE A 372 -1.30 25.99 1.42
CA ILE A 372 -0.22 26.30 0.46
C ILE A 372 -0.63 27.42 -0.50
N VAL A 373 -1.86 27.38 -1.02
CA VAL A 373 -2.36 28.35 -2.02
C VAL A 373 -2.67 29.70 -1.39
N GLY A 374 -3.09 29.73 -0.14
CA GLY A 374 -3.42 30.96 0.60
C GLY A 374 -2.20 31.75 1.12
N ARG A 375 -0.98 31.23 0.88
CA ARG A 375 0.29 31.91 1.21
C ARG A 375 0.84 32.63 -0.01
#